data_b821fd6ddccc1306087be13fcb2b4092
#
_entry.id   b821fd6ddccc1306087be13fcb2b4092
#
_cell.length_a   1.000
_cell.length_b   1.000
_cell.length_c   1.000
_cell.angle_alpha   90.00
_cell.angle_beta   90.00
_cell.angle_gamma   90.00
#
_symmetry.space_group_name_H-M   'P 1'
#
loop_
_entity.id
_entity.type
_entity.pdbx_description
1 polymer ?
#
loop_
_entity_poly.entity_id
_entity_poly.type
_entity_poly.pdbx_seq_one_letter_code
_entity_poly.pdbx_strand_id
1 'polypeptide(L)'
;AGSLANPARPDYALRGVYSREMLRPIAQAMKEIGYKRAFVVHGRSQDGNRGMDELSSLGRSYVAEITEDASIIEYSLMPQDLGIGTAEEGELLHQGGREEEAIRLLRLLCGKERGARRDIVCFNAAPLLCMADHASDLQEAMYKAGDSIDSGRAVRKLNDWVKQQNQNPGHRLERLESMLEAACS
;
A
#
# COMPACT_ATOMS: atom_id res chain seq x y z
N ALA A 1 1.91 13.43 13.95
CA ALA A 1 1.06 14.62 13.72
C ALA A 1 1.16 15.12 12.27
N GLY A 2 2.35 15.23 11.67
CA GLY A 2 2.52 15.87 10.35
C GLY A 2 1.68 15.27 9.22
N SER A 3 1.54 13.96 9.16
CA SER A 3 0.78 13.27 8.10
C SER A 3 -0.74 13.37 8.25
N LEU A 4 -1.27 13.71 9.43
CA LEU A 4 -2.69 13.99 9.63
C LEU A 4 -3.04 15.45 9.29
N ALA A 5 -2.05 16.34 9.23
CA ALA A 5 -2.21 17.74 8.88
C ALA A 5 -2.07 18.00 7.35
N ASN A 6 -2.52 17.06 6.52
CA ASN A 6 -2.45 17.19 5.07
C ASN A 6 -3.39 18.31 4.60
N PRO A 7 -2.89 19.38 3.96
CA PRO A 7 -3.73 20.48 3.49
C PRO A 7 -4.71 20.06 2.39
N ALA A 8 -4.48 18.95 1.69
CA ALA A 8 -5.39 18.40 0.69
C ALA A 8 -6.67 17.80 1.29
N ARG A 9 -6.71 17.58 2.63
CA ARG A 9 -7.86 17.02 3.37
C ARG A 9 -8.49 15.83 2.66
N PRO A 10 -7.75 14.71 2.49
CA PRO A 10 -8.28 13.54 1.81
C PRO A 10 -9.47 12.95 2.58
N ASP A 11 -10.50 12.52 1.85
CA ASP A 11 -11.66 11.83 2.42
C ASP A 11 -11.33 10.41 2.90
N TYR A 12 -10.36 9.75 2.24
CA TYR A 12 -10.02 8.35 2.43
C TYR A 12 -8.52 8.19 2.73
N ALA A 13 -8.17 7.26 3.63
CA ALA A 13 -6.78 6.97 3.92
C ALA A 13 -6.55 5.55 4.44
N LEU A 14 -5.44 4.95 4.04
CA LEU A 14 -4.78 3.86 4.76
C LEU A 14 -3.65 4.46 5.58
N ARG A 15 -3.63 4.19 6.88
CA ARG A 15 -2.68 4.75 7.82
C ARG A 15 -1.99 3.68 8.64
N GLY A 16 -0.68 3.51 8.46
CA GLY A 16 0.12 2.67 9.32
C GLY A 16 0.47 3.33 10.65
N VAL A 17 0.54 2.52 11.70
CA VAL A 17 0.97 2.93 13.04
C VAL A 17 1.98 1.94 13.60
N TYR A 18 2.93 2.44 14.38
CA TYR A 18 4.05 1.65 14.91
C TYR A 18 3.65 0.66 16.02
N SER A 19 2.47 0.82 16.64
CA SER A 19 1.99 -0.10 17.66
C SER A 19 0.47 -0.26 17.62
N ARG A 20 0.00 -1.43 18.11
CA ARG A 20 -1.42 -1.78 18.13
C ARG A 20 -2.24 -0.80 18.98
N GLU A 21 -1.68 -0.31 20.08
CA GLU A 21 -2.36 0.60 21.02
C GLU A 21 -2.70 1.95 20.36
N MET A 22 -2.02 2.30 19.27
CA MET A 22 -2.26 3.53 18.51
C MET A 22 -3.39 3.42 17.49
N LEU A 23 -3.91 2.24 17.21
CA LEU A 23 -4.96 2.05 16.21
C LEU A 23 -6.18 2.90 16.49
N ARG A 24 -6.82 2.68 17.63
CA ARG A 24 -8.04 3.37 17.99
C ARG A 24 -7.86 4.87 18.24
N PRO A 25 -6.81 5.33 18.96
CA PRO A 25 -6.56 6.77 19.14
C PRO A 25 -6.34 7.50 17.79
N ILE A 26 -5.62 6.90 16.86
CA ILE A 26 -5.40 7.51 15.55
C ILE A 26 -6.67 7.49 14.71
N ALA A 27 -7.43 6.40 14.70
CA ALA A 27 -8.72 6.35 14.02
C ALA A 27 -9.69 7.42 14.58
N GLN A 28 -9.74 7.59 15.88
CA GLN A 28 -10.57 8.63 16.53
C GLN A 28 -10.13 10.03 16.07
N ALA A 29 -8.84 10.33 16.08
CA ALA A 29 -8.31 11.61 15.61
C ALA A 29 -8.61 11.83 14.11
N MET A 30 -8.47 10.81 13.28
CA MET A 30 -8.81 10.91 11.84
C MET A 30 -10.29 11.19 11.63
N LYS A 31 -11.18 10.54 12.39
CA LYS A 31 -12.62 10.81 12.37
C LYS A 31 -12.92 12.27 12.75
N GLU A 32 -12.30 12.80 13.81
CA GLU A 32 -12.47 14.18 14.26
C GLU A 32 -11.95 15.21 13.25
N ILE A 33 -10.90 14.89 12.50
CA ILE A 33 -10.36 15.72 11.40
C ILE A 33 -11.30 15.72 10.19
N GLY A 34 -12.17 14.72 10.05
CA GLY A 34 -13.17 14.66 8.99
C GLY A 34 -12.92 13.62 7.90
N TYR A 35 -12.06 12.61 8.14
CA TYR A 35 -11.97 11.47 7.22
C TYR A 35 -13.31 10.73 7.18
N LYS A 36 -13.79 10.45 5.97
CA LYS A 36 -15.06 9.73 5.75
C LYS A 36 -14.90 8.23 5.97
N ARG A 37 -13.83 7.65 5.42
CA ARG A 37 -13.45 6.24 5.61
C ARG A 37 -11.94 6.15 5.78
N ALA A 38 -11.47 5.30 6.67
CA ALA A 38 -10.04 5.07 6.83
C ALA A 38 -9.75 3.70 7.42
N PHE A 39 -8.59 3.15 7.07
CA PHE A 39 -8.00 2.00 7.71
C PHE A 39 -6.76 2.45 8.46
N VAL A 40 -6.76 2.30 9.77
CA VAL A 40 -5.56 2.45 10.61
C VAL A 40 -5.04 1.05 10.89
N VAL A 41 -3.80 0.78 10.53
CA VAL A 41 -3.28 -0.60 10.48
C VAL A 41 -1.96 -0.74 11.22
N HIS A 42 -1.74 -1.91 11.80
CA HIS A 42 -0.49 -2.34 12.42
C HIS A 42 -0.26 -3.81 12.11
N GLY A 43 0.76 -4.10 11.31
CA GLY A 43 1.19 -5.45 10.98
C GLY A 43 2.17 -6.02 11.98
N ARG A 44 2.30 -7.34 12.00
CA ARG A 44 3.27 -8.09 12.82
C ARG A 44 4.05 -9.06 11.95
N SER A 45 5.27 -9.36 12.36
CA SER A 45 6.03 -10.52 11.87
C SER A 45 5.35 -11.83 12.29
N GLN A 46 5.77 -12.94 11.68
CA GLN A 46 5.20 -14.26 11.96
C GLN A 46 5.34 -14.66 13.43
N ASP A 47 6.49 -14.37 14.04
CA ASP A 47 6.76 -14.61 15.46
C ASP A 47 6.11 -13.58 16.41
N GLY A 48 5.49 -12.53 15.85
CA GLY A 48 4.84 -11.46 16.58
C GLY A 48 5.79 -10.50 17.30
N ASN A 49 7.09 -10.60 17.12
CA ASN A 49 8.09 -9.81 17.85
C ASN A 49 8.35 -8.44 17.20
N ARG A 50 8.16 -8.33 15.89
CA ARG A 50 8.37 -7.10 15.14
C ARG A 50 7.06 -6.52 14.66
N GLY A 51 6.95 -5.19 14.69
CA GLY A 51 5.81 -4.44 14.16
C GLY A 51 6.13 -3.82 12.79
N MET A 52 5.09 -3.65 11.99
CA MET A 52 5.13 -2.94 10.71
C MET A 52 4.01 -1.90 10.70
N ASP A 53 4.28 -0.72 10.16
CA ASP A 53 3.30 0.36 10.01
C ASP A 53 2.54 0.24 8.68
N GLU A 54 2.20 -0.99 8.32
CA GLU A 54 1.41 -1.39 7.14
C GLU A 54 0.71 -2.74 7.39
N LEU A 55 -0.17 -3.17 6.49
CA LEU A 55 -0.67 -4.53 6.48
C LEU A 55 0.47 -5.49 6.15
N SER A 56 0.66 -6.50 6.99
CA SER A 56 1.80 -7.39 6.94
C SER A 56 1.48 -8.68 6.20
N SER A 57 2.26 -9.00 5.19
CA SER A 57 2.28 -10.34 4.59
C SER A 57 3.11 -11.35 5.39
N LEU A 58 3.81 -10.91 6.44
CA LEU A 58 4.62 -11.79 7.32
C LEU A 58 3.78 -12.43 8.43
N GLY A 59 2.64 -11.85 8.79
CA GLY A 59 1.82 -12.33 9.88
C GLY A 59 0.55 -11.53 10.07
N ARG A 60 0.03 -11.55 11.29
CA ARG A 60 -1.24 -10.90 11.64
C ARG A 60 -1.15 -9.38 11.53
N SER A 61 -2.16 -8.79 10.91
CA SER A 61 -2.39 -7.35 10.92
C SER A 61 -3.61 -7.01 11.77
N TYR A 62 -3.52 -5.95 12.55
CA TYR A 62 -4.62 -5.38 13.32
C TYR A 62 -5.12 -4.12 12.63
N VAL A 63 -6.41 -3.92 12.62
CA VAL A 63 -7.08 -2.85 11.89
C VAL A 63 -8.06 -2.15 12.82
N ALA A 64 -8.06 -0.80 12.79
CA ALA A 64 -9.18 0.02 13.21
C ALA A 64 -9.72 0.73 11.98
N GLU A 65 -10.93 0.41 11.57
CA GLU A 65 -11.58 0.94 10.37
C GLU A 65 -12.61 2.00 10.76
N ILE A 66 -12.54 3.16 10.11
CA ILE A 66 -13.63 4.13 10.08
C ILE A 66 -14.54 3.74 8.93
N THR A 67 -15.73 3.28 9.25
CA THR A 67 -16.75 2.82 8.31
C THR A 67 -17.55 3.99 7.72
N GLU A 68 -18.35 3.72 6.71
CA GLU A 68 -19.15 4.71 6.02
C GLU A 68 -20.16 5.44 6.93
N ASP A 69 -20.70 4.75 7.93
CA ASP A 69 -21.56 5.33 8.98
C ASP A 69 -20.78 6.05 10.10
N ALA A 70 -19.48 6.26 9.89
CA ALA A 70 -18.56 6.85 10.85
C ALA A 70 -18.38 6.07 12.15
N SER A 71 -18.70 4.78 12.20
CA SER A 71 -18.32 3.89 13.28
C SER A 71 -16.84 3.55 13.22
N ILE A 72 -16.25 3.16 14.35
CA ILE A 72 -14.89 2.62 14.41
C ILE A 72 -14.99 1.16 14.83
N ILE A 73 -14.69 0.25 13.92
CA ILE A 73 -14.62 -1.18 14.18
C ILE A 73 -13.17 -1.66 14.22
N GLU A 74 -12.90 -2.65 15.07
CA GLU A 74 -11.57 -3.23 15.19
C GLU A 74 -11.61 -4.72 14.89
N TYR A 75 -10.68 -5.18 14.07
CA TYR A 75 -10.54 -6.59 13.71
C TYR A 75 -9.09 -6.92 13.37
N SER A 76 -8.84 -8.16 12.99
CA SER A 76 -7.51 -8.57 12.50
C SER A 76 -7.64 -9.36 11.20
N LEU A 77 -6.60 -9.28 10.39
CA LEU A 77 -6.45 -9.97 9.12
C LEU A 77 -5.19 -10.82 9.14
N MET A 78 -5.25 -11.95 8.49
CA MET A 78 -4.09 -12.76 8.12
C MET A 78 -3.90 -12.72 6.59
N PRO A 79 -2.68 -12.86 6.07
CA PRO A 79 -2.46 -12.95 4.61
C PRO A 79 -3.35 -13.99 3.94
N GLN A 80 -3.54 -15.14 4.59
CA GLN A 80 -4.36 -16.25 4.09
C GLN A 80 -5.85 -15.90 3.91
N ASP A 81 -6.36 -14.96 4.70
CA ASP A 81 -7.76 -14.48 4.57
C ASP A 81 -8.02 -13.86 3.20
N LEU A 82 -6.94 -13.37 2.54
CA LEU A 82 -6.98 -12.75 1.22
C LEU A 82 -6.31 -13.61 0.13
N GLY A 83 -6.08 -14.89 0.40
CA GLY A 83 -5.55 -15.85 -0.56
C GLY A 83 -4.06 -15.71 -0.88
N ILE A 84 -3.30 -15.00 -0.03
CA ILE A 84 -1.85 -14.91 -0.18
C ILE A 84 -1.14 -15.74 0.91
N GLY A 85 0.03 -16.28 0.56
CA GLY A 85 0.87 -16.99 1.52
C GLY A 85 1.50 -16.07 2.56
N THR A 86 1.90 -16.63 3.69
CA THR A 86 2.77 -15.90 4.62
C THR A 86 4.16 -15.81 4.02
N ALA A 87 4.65 -14.60 3.86
CA ALA A 87 5.99 -14.33 3.36
C ALA A 87 7.04 -14.50 4.46
N GLU A 88 8.29 -14.72 4.05
CA GLU A 88 9.44 -14.64 4.93
C GLU A 88 10.04 -13.23 4.95
N GLU A 89 10.58 -12.78 6.08
CA GLU A 89 11.13 -11.43 6.22
C GLU A 89 12.20 -11.12 5.16
N GLY A 90 13.06 -12.11 4.86
CA GLY A 90 14.12 -11.97 3.85
C GLY A 90 13.62 -11.65 2.44
N GLU A 91 12.39 -12.02 2.10
CA GLU A 91 11.78 -11.73 0.80
C GLU A 91 11.40 -10.25 0.64
N LEU A 92 11.13 -9.56 1.74
CA LEU A 92 10.72 -8.15 1.76
C LEU A 92 11.90 -7.19 1.95
N LEU A 93 13.02 -7.66 2.51
CA LEU A 93 14.18 -6.80 2.75
C LEU A 93 14.77 -6.26 1.43
N HIS A 94 15.32 -5.05 1.52
CA HIS A 94 16.12 -4.49 0.43
C HIS A 94 17.37 -5.37 0.19
N GLN A 95 17.76 -5.54 -1.06
CA GLN A 95 18.86 -6.42 -1.47
C GLN A 95 19.98 -5.67 -2.20
N GLY A 96 19.87 -4.36 -2.33
CA GLY A 96 20.84 -3.57 -3.08
C GLY A 96 20.82 -2.08 -2.75
N GLY A 97 21.47 -1.29 -3.59
CA GLY A 97 21.50 0.17 -3.49
C GLY A 97 20.19 0.82 -3.94
N ARG A 98 20.10 2.14 -3.79
CA ARG A 98 18.90 2.92 -4.15
C ARG A 98 18.45 2.70 -5.60
N GLU A 99 19.38 2.61 -6.54
CA GLU A 99 19.08 2.45 -7.96
C GLU A 99 18.56 1.05 -8.28
N GLU A 100 19.15 0.03 -7.68
CA GLU A 100 18.72 -1.37 -7.80
C GLU A 100 17.31 -1.57 -7.25
N GLU A 101 17.02 -0.99 -6.09
CA GLU A 101 15.67 -1.04 -5.50
C GLU A 101 14.65 -0.25 -6.32
N ALA A 102 15.04 0.87 -6.95
CA ALA A 102 14.18 1.60 -7.86
C ALA A 102 13.84 0.78 -9.12
N ILE A 103 14.82 0.11 -9.71
CA ILE A 103 14.60 -0.82 -10.85
C ILE A 103 13.71 -1.99 -10.40
N ARG A 104 13.92 -2.53 -9.22
CA ARG A 104 13.10 -3.61 -8.68
C ARG A 104 11.65 -3.19 -8.46
N LEU A 105 11.41 -1.98 -7.94
CA LEU A 105 10.07 -1.41 -7.87
C LEU A 105 9.42 -1.30 -9.27
N LEU A 106 10.18 -0.85 -10.27
CA LEU A 106 9.67 -0.76 -11.64
C LEU A 106 9.36 -2.15 -12.21
N ARG A 107 10.20 -3.16 -11.97
CA ARG A 107 9.92 -4.57 -12.34
C ARG A 107 8.60 -5.05 -11.75
N LEU A 108 8.35 -4.74 -10.47
CA LEU A 108 7.08 -5.06 -9.82
C LEU A 108 5.92 -4.38 -10.54
N LEU A 109 6.00 -3.07 -10.79
CA LEU A 109 4.95 -2.30 -11.46
C LEU A 109 4.73 -2.70 -12.92
N CYS A 110 5.77 -3.24 -13.61
CA CYS A 110 5.66 -3.85 -14.95
C CYS A 110 5.10 -5.27 -14.92
N GLY A 111 4.77 -5.84 -13.75
CA GLY A 111 4.29 -7.21 -13.62
C GLY A 111 5.37 -8.29 -13.82
N LYS A 112 6.65 -7.91 -13.81
CA LYS A 112 7.80 -8.83 -13.97
C LYS A 112 8.24 -9.47 -12.66
N GLU A 113 7.83 -8.92 -11.51
CA GLU A 113 8.10 -9.48 -10.18
C GLU A 113 6.82 -10.08 -9.61
N ARG A 114 6.91 -11.31 -9.12
CA ARG A 114 5.84 -12.07 -8.44
C ARG A 114 6.28 -12.38 -7.01
N GLY A 115 5.37 -12.92 -6.20
CA GLY A 115 5.64 -13.33 -4.82
C GLY A 115 5.51 -12.21 -3.81
N ALA A 116 6.19 -12.34 -2.69
CA ALA A 116 5.96 -11.60 -1.44
C ALA A 116 5.91 -10.07 -1.60
N ARG A 117 6.80 -9.49 -2.39
CA ARG A 117 6.84 -8.02 -2.60
C ARG A 117 5.63 -7.52 -3.39
N ARG A 118 5.16 -8.27 -4.38
CA ARG A 118 3.93 -7.94 -5.08
C ARG A 118 2.72 -8.11 -4.19
N ASP A 119 2.69 -9.19 -3.42
CA ASP A 119 1.57 -9.53 -2.57
C ASP A 119 1.36 -8.47 -1.49
N ILE A 120 2.42 -8.00 -0.81
CA ILE A 120 2.30 -6.93 0.20
C ILE A 120 1.85 -5.60 -0.43
N VAL A 121 2.28 -5.26 -1.64
CA VAL A 121 1.82 -4.06 -2.36
C VAL A 121 0.33 -4.16 -2.67
N CYS A 122 -0.14 -5.31 -3.20
CA CYS A 122 -1.56 -5.54 -3.45
C CYS A 122 -2.37 -5.53 -2.16
N PHE A 123 -1.85 -6.14 -1.09
CA PHE A 123 -2.50 -6.20 0.22
C PHE A 123 -2.73 -4.80 0.80
N ASN A 124 -1.75 -3.91 0.70
CA ASN A 124 -1.90 -2.53 1.16
C ASN A 124 -2.68 -1.62 0.18
N ALA A 125 -2.80 -1.99 -1.09
CA ALA A 125 -3.66 -1.30 -2.04
C ALA A 125 -5.14 -1.69 -1.90
N ALA A 126 -5.44 -2.90 -1.45
CA ALA A 126 -6.81 -3.42 -1.38
C ALA A 126 -7.78 -2.56 -0.55
N PRO A 127 -7.45 -2.12 0.68
CA PRO A 127 -8.33 -1.25 1.45
C PRO A 127 -8.64 0.08 0.73
N LEU A 128 -7.68 0.63 -0.01
CA LEU A 128 -7.87 1.87 -0.76
C LEU A 128 -8.87 1.67 -1.91
N LEU A 129 -8.82 0.53 -2.59
CA LEU A 129 -9.78 0.18 -3.65
C LEU A 129 -11.19 -0.02 -3.10
N CYS A 130 -11.33 -0.66 -1.93
CA CYS A 130 -12.63 -0.78 -1.25
C CYS A 130 -13.18 0.58 -0.82
N MET A 131 -12.35 1.44 -0.20
CA MET A 131 -12.80 2.78 0.22
C MET A 131 -13.20 3.67 -0.96
N ALA A 132 -12.59 3.47 -2.12
CA ALA A 132 -12.90 4.22 -3.35
C ALA A 132 -14.02 3.56 -4.19
N ASP A 133 -14.75 2.59 -3.64
CA ASP A 133 -15.85 1.83 -4.27
C ASP A 133 -15.45 1.14 -5.59
N HIS A 134 -14.16 0.83 -5.72
CA HIS A 134 -13.64 0.06 -6.83
C HIS A 134 -13.69 -1.45 -6.61
N ALA A 135 -13.96 -1.90 -5.39
CA ALA A 135 -14.14 -3.31 -5.05
C ALA A 135 -15.16 -3.45 -3.92
N SER A 136 -15.94 -4.53 -3.94
CA SER A 136 -16.96 -4.84 -2.94
C SER A 136 -16.38 -5.39 -1.63
N ASP A 137 -15.22 -6.03 -1.72
CA ASP A 137 -14.51 -6.64 -0.60
C ASP A 137 -12.99 -6.67 -0.85
N LEU A 138 -12.24 -7.05 0.19
CA LEU A 138 -10.77 -7.07 0.12
C LEU A 138 -10.23 -8.15 -0.84
N GLN A 139 -10.95 -9.25 -1.08
CA GLN A 139 -10.50 -10.29 -2.02
C GLN A 139 -10.62 -9.80 -3.46
N GLU A 140 -11.75 -9.20 -3.81
CA GLU A 140 -11.92 -8.54 -5.12
C GLU A 140 -10.89 -7.41 -5.30
N ALA A 141 -10.64 -6.64 -4.24
CA ALA A 141 -9.66 -5.57 -4.25
C ALA A 141 -8.23 -6.08 -4.50
N MET A 142 -7.84 -7.20 -3.88
CA MET A 142 -6.55 -7.87 -4.14
C MET A 142 -6.41 -8.25 -5.62
N TYR A 143 -7.44 -8.87 -6.19
CA TYR A 143 -7.46 -9.21 -7.61
C TYR A 143 -7.29 -7.96 -8.49
N LYS A 144 -8.05 -6.89 -8.23
CA LYS A 144 -8.00 -5.62 -8.98
C LYS A 144 -6.66 -4.89 -8.83
N ALA A 145 -6.04 -4.95 -7.65
CA ALA A 145 -4.70 -4.44 -7.45
C ALA A 145 -3.68 -5.18 -8.32
N GLY A 146 -3.72 -6.52 -8.32
CA GLY A 146 -2.90 -7.35 -9.19
C GLY A 146 -3.13 -7.09 -10.67
N ASP A 147 -4.39 -7.00 -11.11
CA ASP A 147 -4.75 -6.66 -12.49
C ASP A 147 -4.27 -5.25 -12.90
N SER A 148 -4.25 -4.29 -11.97
CA SER A 148 -3.70 -2.97 -12.23
C SER A 148 -2.19 -2.99 -12.55
N ILE A 149 -1.45 -3.90 -11.92
CA ILE A 149 -0.04 -4.16 -12.23
C ILE A 149 0.08 -4.88 -13.59
N ASP A 150 -0.62 -6.00 -13.75
CA ASP A 150 -0.50 -6.89 -14.92
C ASP A 150 -0.94 -6.21 -16.23
N SER A 151 -1.92 -5.34 -16.17
CA SER A 151 -2.39 -4.54 -17.32
C SER A 151 -1.54 -3.30 -17.62
N GLY A 152 -0.49 -3.04 -16.84
CA GLY A 152 0.39 -1.87 -16.96
C GLY A 152 -0.25 -0.53 -16.53
N ARG A 153 -1.44 -0.55 -15.89
CA ARG A 153 -2.08 0.67 -15.40
C ARG A 153 -1.24 1.35 -14.31
N ALA A 154 -0.59 0.56 -13.45
CA ALA A 154 0.28 1.08 -12.40
C ALA A 154 1.47 1.88 -12.96
N VAL A 155 2.15 1.34 -13.99
CA VAL A 155 3.25 2.04 -14.67
C VAL A 155 2.76 3.31 -15.37
N ARG A 156 1.62 3.25 -16.06
CA ARG A 156 1.04 4.45 -16.69
C ARG A 156 0.75 5.55 -15.66
N LYS A 157 0.20 5.17 -14.50
CA LYS A 157 -0.06 6.12 -13.41
C LYS A 157 1.23 6.74 -12.85
N LEU A 158 2.30 5.96 -12.70
CA LEU A 158 3.61 6.47 -12.30
C LEU A 158 4.13 7.51 -13.31
N ASN A 159 4.02 7.22 -14.61
CA ASN A 159 4.43 8.13 -15.67
C ASN A 159 3.64 9.45 -15.61
N ASP A 160 2.32 9.38 -15.47
CA ASP A 160 1.46 10.56 -15.33
C ASP A 160 1.83 11.38 -14.08
N TRP A 161 2.14 10.70 -12.98
CA TRP A 161 2.57 11.35 -11.74
C TRP A 161 3.90 12.09 -11.92
N VAL A 162 4.89 11.47 -12.56
CA VAL A 162 6.18 12.13 -12.87
C VAL A 162 5.98 13.37 -13.76
N LYS A 163 5.06 13.31 -14.73
CA LYS A 163 4.70 14.48 -15.57
C LYS A 163 4.14 15.63 -14.74
N GLN A 164 3.25 15.34 -13.82
CA GLN A 164 2.56 16.37 -13.04
C GLN A 164 3.40 16.98 -11.92
N GLN A 165 4.34 16.21 -11.33
CA GLN A 165 5.17 16.70 -10.22
C GLN A 165 6.25 17.68 -10.64
N ASN A 166 6.58 17.78 -11.91
CA ASN A 166 7.73 18.53 -12.38
C ASN A 166 7.31 19.69 -13.29
N GLN A 167 7.84 20.90 -13.04
CA GLN A 167 7.64 22.06 -13.91
C GLN A 167 8.33 21.87 -15.27
N ASN A 168 9.40 21.07 -15.33
CA ASN A 168 10.07 20.66 -16.56
C ASN A 168 10.32 19.14 -16.52
N PRO A 169 9.34 18.33 -16.94
CA PRO A 169 9.37 16.88 -16.77
C PRO A 169 10.34 16.14 -17.73
N GLY A 170 10.84 16.77 -18.80
CA GLY A 170 11.61 16.09 -19.86
C GLY A 170 12.70 15.17 -19.34
N HIS A 171 13.71 15.71 -18.67
CA HIS A 171 14.81 14.91 -18.11
C HIS A 171 14.37 13.82 -17.11
N ARG A 172 13.29 14.06 -16.36
CA ARG A 172 12.78 13.07 -15.41
C ARG A 172 12.06 11.92 -16.12
N LEU A 173 11.36 12.23 -17.20
CA LEU A 173 10.70 11.23 -18.05
C LEU A 173 11.72 10.39 -18.80
N GLU A 174 12.73 10.99 -19.43
CA GLU A 174 13.82 10.27 -20.06
C GLU A 174 14.52 9.29 -19.12
N ARG A 175 14.77 9.74 -17.86
CA ARG A 175 15.34 8.86 -16.84
C ARG A 175 14.39 7.72 -16.48
N LEU A 176 13.09 8.00 -16.30
CA LEU A 176 12.08 6.97 -16.02
C LEU A 176 11.98 5.97 -17.17
N GLU A 177 11.98 6.43 -18.41
CA GLU A 177 11.94 5.57 -19.62
C GLU A 177 13.15 4.64 -19.66
N SER A 178 14.36 5.16 -19.49
CA SER A 178 15.57 4.35 -19.41
C SER A 178 15.53 3.30 -18.30
N MET A 179 15.03 3.65 -17.13
CA MET A 179 14.88 2.70 -16.02
C MET A 179 13.79 1.66 -16.30
N LEU A 180 12.70 2.04 -16.98
CA LEU A 180 11.63 1.12 -17.37
C LEU A 180 12.12 0.13 -18.46
N GLU A 181 12.93 0.56 -19.42
CA GLU A 181 13.55 -0.33 -20.39
C GLU A 181 14.40 -1.41 -19.68
N ALA A 182 15.21 -1.01 -18.70
CA ALA A 182 16.01 -1.94 -17.91
C ALA A 182 15.16 -2.85 -16.99
N ALA A 183 14.01 -2.39 -16.53
CA ALA A 183 13.15 -3.14 -15.61
C ALA A 183 12.20 -4.10 -16.33
N CYS A 184 11.71 -3.74 -17.53
CA CYS A 184 10.64 -4.48 -18.24
C CYS A 184 11.19 -5.40 -19.36
N SER A 185 12.48 -5.28 -19.71
CA SER A 185 13.19 -6.25 -20.56
C SER A 185 13.45 -7.56 -19.81
#